data_016116d3f12db2767c8d70e34b1c6462
#
_entry.id   016116d3f12db2767c8d70e34b1c6462
#
_cell.length_a   1.000
_cell.length_b   1.000
_cell.length_c   1.000
_cell.angle_alpha   90.00
_cell.angle_beta   90.00
_cell.angle_gamma   90.00
#
_symmetry.space_group_name_H-M   'P 1'
#
loop_
_entity.id
_entity.type
_entity.pdbx_description
1 polymer ?
#
loop_
_entity_poly.entity_id
_entity_poly.type
_entity_poly.pdbx_seq_one_letter_code
_entity_poly.pdbx_strand_id
1 'polypeptide(L)'
;MIRALRADGVALRRGERILFENFSLGLDAGEAVALTGPNGAGKTSLLRAIAGFIAPTAGEIVFQGQAGALEPDEARRAGVHLLGHQDGLKPGRTARDELAFQAGWTGGDGRGARAAAETLGLTRLLDLAVRHLSAGQRRRLALARLVAAPRALWLLDEPLAPLDAAHRAQFGELMRAHLAAGGLILAAVHDPLPIPARAVALGG
;
A
#
# COMPACT_ATOMS: atom_id res chain seq x y z
N MET A 1 4.74 14.12 -9.38
CA MET A 1 5.01 12.75 -8.87
C MET A 1 5.66 12.86 -7.50
N ILE A 2 5.21 12.08 -6.50
CA ILE A 2 5.77 12.05 -5.14
C ILE A 2 7.22 11.55 -5.21
N ARG A 3 8.15 12.26 -4.57
CA ARG A 3 9.56 11.93 -4.42
C ARG A 3 9.97 11.70 -2.97
N ALA A 4 9.21 12.29 -2.03
CA ALA A 4 9.42 12.04 -0.62
C ALA A 4 8.10 12.19 0.15
N LEU A 5 8.04 11.48 1.28
CA LEU A 5 7.01 11.59 2.31
C LEU A 5 7.69 12.04 3.60
N ARG A 6 7.13 13.05 4.25
CA ARG A 6 7.55 13.50 5.59
C ARG A 6 6.34 13.48 6.52
N ALA A 7 6.50 12.88 7.66
CA ALA A 7 5.56 12.95 8.78
C ALA A 7 6.34 13.56 9.94
N ASP A 8 5.91 14.71 10.45
CA ASP A 8 6.63 15.45 11.47
C ASP A 8 5.75 15.68 12.69
N GLY A 9 6.18 15.17 13.84
CA GLY A 9 5.48 15.31 15.12
C GLY A 9 4.06 14.76 15.12
N VAL A 10 3.76 13.77 14.29
CA VAL A 10 2.40 13.25 14.10
C VAL A 10 1.89 12.57 15.36
N ALA A 11 0.67 12.94 15.79
CA ALA A 11 -0.08 12.27 16.84
C ALA A 11 -1.38 11.70 16.28
N LEU A 12 -1.75 10.50 16.73
CA LEU A 12 -3.00 9.85 16.36
C LEU A 12 -3.75 9.31 17.56
N ARG A 13 -5.09 9.43 17.51
CA ARG A 13 -6.01 8.89 18.52
C ARG A 13 -7.08 8.02 17.85
N ARG A 14 -7.63 7.10 18.61
CA ARG A 14 -8.80 6.30 18.23
C ARG A 14 -9.84 6.38 19.35
N GLY A 15 -10.83 7.24 19.20
CA GLY A 15 -11.70 7.66 20.29
C GLY A 15 -10.88 8.33 21.38
N GLU A 16 -11.03 7.93 22.64
CA GLU A 16 -10.28 8.46 23.78
C GLU A 16 -8.83 7.92 23.87
N ARG A 17 -8.52 6.83 23.15
CA ARG A 17 -7.20 6.19 23.23
C ARG A 17 -6.18 6.89 22.35
N ILE A 18 -5.08 7.34 22.95
CA ILE A 18 -3.88 7.79 22.24
C ILE A 18 -3.19 6.55 21.68
N LEU A 19 -2.92 6.53 20.36
CA LEU A 19 -2.15 5.48 19.71
C LEU A 19 -0.66 5.76 19.79
N PHE A 20 -0.28 6.98 19.45
CA PHE A 20 1.07 7.51 19.59
C PHE A 20 1.06 9.04 19.49
N GLU A 21 2.13 9.67 19.98
CA GLU A 21 2.37 11.11 19.92
C GLU A 21 3.80 11.38 19.42
N ASN A 22 4.01 12.54 18.82
CA ASN A 22 5.31 13.03 18.37
C ASN A 22 6.09 12.04 17.46
N PHE A 23 5.37 11.34 16.58
CA PHE A 23 6.00 10.40 15.65
C PHE A 23 6.49 11.14 14.41
N SER A 24 7.76 10.94 14.06
CA SER A 24 8.36 11.52 12.86
C SER A 24 8.96 10.42 11.96
N LEU A 25 8.75 10.56 10.66
CA LEU A 25 9.21 9.62 9.64
C LEU A 25 9.53 10.36 8.34
N GLY A 26 10.73 10.12 7.80
CA GLY A 26 11.08 10.44 6.43
C GLY A 26 11.17 9.19 5.56
N LEU A 27 10.69 9.28 4.31
CA LEU A 27 10.79 8.24 3.30
C LEU A 27 11.06 8.90 1.96
N ASP A 28 12.12 8.50 1.27
CA ASP A 28 12.57 9.08 0.01
C ASP A 28 12.36 8.11 -1.17
N ALA A 29 12.41 8.63 -2.39
CA ALA A 29 12.28 7.83 -3.61
C ALA A 29 13.33 6.70 -3.65
N GLY A 30 12.89 5.49 -3.98
CA GLY A 30 13.72 4.29 -3.97
C GLY A 30 13.84 3.60 -2.60
N GLU A 31 13.21 4.15 -1.55
CA GLU A 31 13.27 3.57 -0.21
C GLU A 31 12.04 2.74 0.15
N ALA A 32 12.28 1.71 0.97
CA ALA A 32 11.25 0.97 1.67
C ALA A 32 11.41 1.13 3.19
N VAL A 33 10.31 1.39 3.88
CA VAL A 33 10.24 1.40 5.34
C VAL A 33 9.25 0.34 5.81
N ALA A 34 9.70 -0.48 6.77
CA ALA A 34 8.90 -1.45 7.49
C ALA A 34 8.49 -0.87 8.85
N LEU A 35 7.21 -0.57 9.03
CA LEU A 35 6.64 -0.19 10.32
C LEU A 35 6.48 -1.44 11.18
N THR A 36 7.20 -1.51 12.28
CA THR A 36 7.17 -2.58 13.26
C THR A 36 6.52 -2.12 14.56
N GLY A 37 6.30 -3.03 15.49
CA GLY A 37 5.70 -2.73 16.80
C GLY A 37 4.51 -3.63 17.12
N PRO A 38 4.02 -3.60 18.37
CA PRO A 38 2.96 -4.48 18.84
C PRO A 38 1.62 -4.25 18.11
N ASN A 39 0.71 -5.21 18.27
CA ASN A 39 -0.66 -5.04 17.81
C ASN A 39 -1.33 -3.88 18.56
N GLY A 40 -2.02 -3.03 17.81
CA GLY A 40 -2.67 -1.84 18.38
C GLY A 40 -1.74 -0.63 18.58
N ALA A 41 -0.47 -0.67 18.19
CA ALA A 41 0.46 0.47 18.21
C ALA A 41 0.08 1.61 17.26
N GLY A 42 -0.86 1.37 16.32
CA GLY A 42 -1.29 2.42 15.40
C GLY A 42 -0.72 2.32 13.98
N LYS A 43 -0.02 1.24 13.62
CA LYS A 43 0.58 1.03 12.28
C LYS A 43 -0.45 1.25 11.15
N THR A 44 -1.56 0.51 11.18
CA THR A 44 -2.66 0.67 10.23
C THR A 44 -3.25 2.08 10.24
N SER A 45 -3.34 2.72 11.43
CA SER A 45 -3.88 4.07 11.57
C SER A 45 -2.94 5.10 10.95
N LEU A 46 -1.63 4.93 11.08
CA LEU A 46 -0.64 5.78 10.41
C LEU A 46 -0.76 5.68 8.88
N LEU A 47 -0.85 4.45 8.34
CA LEU A 47 -1.06 4.26 6.89
C LEU A 47 -2.35 4.95 6.41
N ARG A 48 -3.42 4.85 7.18
CA ARG A 48 -4.70 5.53 6.88
C ARG A 48 -4.61 7.05 6.99
N ALA A 49 -3.84 7.57 7.94
CA ALA A 49 -3.62 9.01 8.07
C ALA A 49 -2.83 9.57 6.87
N ILE A 50 -1.77 8.88 6.46
CA ILE A 50 -1.02 9.24 5.25
C ILE A 50 -1.92 9.20 4.02
N ALA A 51 -2.77 8.19 3.90
CA ALA A 51 -3.75 8.07 2.81
C ALA A 51 -4.92 9.07 2.89
N GLY A 52 -5.05 9.86 3.97
CA GLY A 52 -6.08 10.87 4.14
C GLY A 52 -7.40 10.38 4.71
N PHE A 53 -7.50 9.12 5.18
CA PHE A 53 -8.73 8.58 5.79
C PHE A 53 -8.89 8.96 7.26
N ILE A 54 -7.83 9.41 7.93
CA ILE A 54 -7.82 9.83 9.33
C ILE A 54 -7.00 11.12 9.39
N ALA A 55 -7.54 12.15 10.04
CA ALA A 55 -6.78 13.37 10.32
C ALA A 55 -5.87 13.15 11.54
N PRO A 56 -4.60 13.54 11.49
CA PRO A 56 -3.74 13.63 12.68
C PRO A 56 -4.34 14.61 13.70
N THR A 57 -4.13 14.33 14.99
CA THR A 57 -4.53 15.26 16.07
C THR A 57 -3.44 16.32 16.34
N ALA A 58 -2.20 16.06 15.94
CA ALA A 58 -1.10 17.01 15.94
C ALA A 58 -0.07 16.59 14.88
N GLY A 59 0.85 17.51 14.56
CA GLY A 59 1.88 17.30 13.54
C GLY A 59 1.33 17.41 12.12
N GLU A 60 2.18 17.12 11.15
CA GLU A 60 1.83 17.24 9.73
C GLU A 60 2.35 16.07 8.88
N ILE A 61 1.69 15.86 7.74
CA ILE A 61 2.10 14.88 6.73
C ILE A 61 2.23 15.61 5.40
N VAL A 62 3.45 15.67 4.88
CA VAL A 62 3.82 16.41 3.68
C VAL A 62 4.30 15.46 2.59
N PHE A 63 3.77 15.62 1.38
CA PHE A 63 4.28 14.97 0.18
C PHE A 63 5.16 15.95 -0.59
N GLN A 64 6.35 15.53 -0.97
CA GLN A 64 7.28 16.35 -1.73
C GLN A 64 7.42 15.82 -3.16
N GLY A 65 7.34 16.71 -4.13
CA GLY A 65 7.67 16.48 -5.53
C GLY A 65 9.03 17.05 -5.89
N GLN A 66 9.34 17.08 -7.18
CA GLN A 66 10.60 17.65 -7.68
C GLN A 66 10.69 19.16 -7.43
N ALA A 67 9.58 19.89 -7.49
CA ALA A 67 9.50 21.33 -7.35
C ALA A 67 9.12 21.82 -5.95
N GLY A 68 9.07 20.95 -4.96
CA GLY A 68 8.69 21.26 -3.58
C GLY A 68 7.48 20.49 -3.08
N ALA A 69 6.80 21.03 -2.06
CA ALA A 69 5.63 20.39 -1.46
C ALA A 69 4.47 20.29 -2.48
N LEU A 70 3.80 19.15 -2.43
CA LEU A 70 2.61 18.87 -3.25
C LEU A 70 1.35 19.17 -2.42
N GLU A 71 0.28 19.54 -3.12
CA GLU A 71 -1.03 19.61 -2.49
C GLU A 71 -1.43 18.21 -2.01
N PRO A 72 -1.77 18.03 -0.69
CA PRO A 72 -1.92 16.70 -0.11
C PRO A 72 -2.99 15.84 -0.76
N ASP A 73 -4.17 16.39 -1.08
CA ASP A 73 -5.27 15.62 -1.65
C ASP A 73 -5.02 15.22 -3.10
N GLU A 74 -4.33 16.07 -3.86
CA GLU A 74 -3.88 15.74 -5.21
C GLU A 74 -2.80 14.65 -5.18
N ALA A 75 -1.81 14.77 -4.29
CA ALA A 75 -0.77 13.78 -4.11
C ALA A 75 -1.36 12.40 -3.73
N ARG A 76 -2.32 12.36 -2.82
CA ARG A 76 -3.03 11.14 -2.41
C ARG A 76 -3.81 10.53 -3.57
N ARG A 77 -4.62 11.33 -4.24
CA ARG A 77 -5.47 10.89 -5.35
C ARG A 77 -4.67 10.33 -6.53
N ALA A 78 -3.59 11.00 -6.92
CA ALA A 78 -2.81 10.64 -8.10
C ALA A 78 -1.60 9.74 -7.80
N GLY A 79 -1.04 9.79 -6.59
CA GLY A 79 0.26 9.20 -6.28
C GLY A 79 0.29 8.10 -5.23
N VAL A 80 -0.82 7.83 -4.53
CA VAL A 80 -0.84 6.88 -3.40
C VAL A 80 -1.71 5.67 -3.67
N HIS A 81 -1.17 4.46 -3.44
CA HIS A 81 -1.95 3.25 -3.24
C HIS A 81 -2.01 2.89 -1.75
N LEU A 82 -3.19 2.59 -1.24
CA LEU A 82 -3.37 1.96 0.06
C LEU A 82 -3.89 0.54 -0.12
N LEU A 83 -3.12 -0.46 0.27
CA LEU A 83 -3.55 -1.83 0.42
C LEU A 83 -3.74 -2.11 1.91
N GLY A 84 -4.98 -2.17 2.36
CA GLY A 84 -5.32 -2.46 3.74
C GLY A 84 -5.20 -3.94 4.11
N HIS A 85 -5.41 -4.23 5.39
CA HIS A 85 -5.48 -5.60 5.89
C HIS A 85 -6.61 -6.40 5.21
N GLN A 86 -7.76 -5.78 4.98
CA GLN A 86 -8.82 -6.34 4.13
C GLN A 86 -8.56 -5.98 2.68
N ASP A 87 -8.73 -6.94 1.78
CA ASP A 87 -8.43 -6.79 0.35
C ASP A 87 -9.33 -5.76 -0.37
N GLY A 88 -10.51 -5.45 0.18
CA GLY A 88 -11.45 -4.46 -0.37
C GLY A 88 -12.11 -4.92 -1.67
N LEU A 89 -12.19 -6.22 -1.90
CA LEU A 89 -12.76 -6.81 -3.11
C LEU A 89 -14.26 -7.08 -2.95
N LYS A 90 -15.03 -6.95 -4.04
CA LYS A 90 -16.47 -7.23 -4.07
C LYS A 90 -16.73 -8.71 -4.35
N PRO A 91 -17.28 -9.50 -3.39
CA PRO A 91 -17.41 -10.96 -3.50
C PRO A 91 -18.23 -11.46 -4.71
N GLY A 92 -19.22 -10.67 -5.14
CA GLY A 92 -20.13 -11.01 -6.23
C GLY A 92 -19.63 -10.70 -7.63
N ARG A 93 -18.52 -9.96 -7.77
CA ARG A 93 -17.91 -9.68 -9.09
C ARG A 93 -17.01 -10.83 -9.51
N THR A 94 -16.78 -10.97 -10.82
CA THR A 94 -15.67 -11.78 -11.32
C THR A 94 -14.34 -11.12 -10.98
N ALA A 95 -13.25 -11.90 -10.92
CA ALA A 95 -11.92 -11.35 -10.71
C ALA A 95 -11.54 -10.36 -11.83
N ARG A 96 -11.99 -10.59 -13.05
CA ARG A 96 -11.82 -9.71 -14.21
C ARG A 96 -12.48 -8.36 -13.98
N ASP A 97 -13.77 -8.37 -13.63
CA ASP A 97 -14.54 -7.13 -13.41
C ASP A 97 -14.02 -6.34 -12.23
N GLU A 98 -13.61 -7.05 -11.17
CA GLU A 98 -13.05 -6.41 -9.99
C GLU A 98 -11.70 -5.76 -10.29
N LEU A 99 -10.81 -6.45 -11.01
CA LEU A 99 -9.52 -5.89 -11.41
C LEU A 99 -9.67 -4.71 -12.36
N ALA A 100 -10.57 -4.80 -13.35
CA ALA A 100 -10.87 -3.72 -14.28
C ALA A 100 -11.43 -2.49 -13.53
N PHE A 101 -12.33 -2.72 -12.56
CA PHE A 101 -12.87 -1.66 -11.71
C PHE A 101 -11.76 -0.98 -10.88
N GLN A 102 -10.92 -1.78 -10.20
CA GLN A 102 -9.83 -1.25 -9.39
C GLN A 102 -8.80 -0.47 -10.23
N ALA A 103 -8.46 -0.98 -11.40
CA ALA A 103 -7.56 -0.30 -12.35
C ALA A 103 -8.15 1.04 -12.79
N GLY A 104 -9.40 1.04 -13.29
CA GLY A 104 -10.08 2.27 -13.74
C GLY A 104 -10.26 3.31 -12.63
N TRP A 105 -10.61 2.87 -11.40
CA TRP A 105 -10.73 3.76 -10.25
C TRP A 105 -9.41 4.44 -9.88
N THR A 106 -8.29 3.79 -10.10
CA THR A 106 -6.95 4.29 -9.79
C THR A 106 -6.24 4.97 -10.94
N GLY A 107 -6.93 5.15 -12.08
CA GLY A 107 -6.40 5.83 -13.26
C GLY A 107 -5.66 4.93 -14.26
N GLY A 108 -5.74 3.61 -14.09
CA GLY A 108 -5.27 2.62 -15.06
C GLY A 108 -6.32 2.28 -16.12
N ASP A 109 -5.95 1.37 -17.00
CA ASP A 109 -6.80 0.91 -18.10
C ASP A 109 -6.87 -0.63 -18.21
N GLY A 110 -7.61 -1.12 -19.20
CA GLY A 110 -7.75 -2.58 -19.44
C GLY A 110 -6.44 -3.26 -19.85
N ARG A 111 -5.47 -2.53 -20.40
CA ARG A 111 -4.14 -3.06 -20.74
C ARG A 111 -3.33 -3.29 -19.48
N GLY A 112 -3.31 -2.29 -18.57
CA GLY A 112 -2.68 -2.42 -17.27
C GLY A 112 -3.30 -3.55 -16.44
N ALA A 113 -4.62 -3.67 -16.43
CA ALA A 113 -5.32 -4.76 -15.74
C ALA A 113 -4.91 -6.14 -16.27
N ARG A 114 -4.80 -6.31 -17.59
CA ARG A 114 -4.37 -7.57 -18.22
C ARG A 114 -2.92 -7.90 -17.83
N ALA A 115 -2.00 -6.95 -17.99
CA ALA A 115 -0.60 -7.13 -17.62
C ALA A 115 -0.45 -7.50 -16.14
N ALA A 116 -1.21 -6.88 -15.24
CA ALA A 116 -1.23 -7.19 -13.81
C ALA A 116 -1.74 -8.62 -13.54
N ALA A 117 -2.78 -9.05 -14.25
CA ALA A 117 -3.31 -10.42 -14.15
C ALA A 117 -2.28 -11.47 -14.57
N GLU A 118 -1.57 -11.22 -15.67
CA GLU A 118 -0.50 -12.09 -16.16
C GLU A 118 0.66 -12.14 -15.14
N THR A 119 1.13 -10.97 -14.71
CA THR A 119 2.24 -10.83 -13.74
C THR A 119 1.96 -11.57 -12.44
N LEU A 120 0.72 -11.54 -11.93
CA LEU A 120 0.37 -12.17 -10.65
C LEU A 120 -0.27 -13.57 -10.79
N GLY A 121 -0.19 -14.16 -11.99
CA GLY A 121 -0.68 -15.53 -12.23
C GLY A 121 -2.19 -15.68 -12.03
N LEU A 122 -2.97 -14.65 -12.39
CA LEU A 122 -4.42 -14.61 -12.19
C LEU A 122 -5.22 -14.96 -13.46
N THR A 123 -4.56 -15.11 -14.61
CA THR A 123 -5.22 -15.25 -15.92
C THR A 123 -6.29 -16.34 -15.95
N ARG A 124 -6.02 -17.51 -15.33
CA ARG A 124 -6.97 -18.64 -15.26
C ARG A 124 -8.10 -18.45 -14.26
N LEU A 125 -8.02 -17.43 -13.42
CA LEU A 125 -8.97 -17.14 -12.34
C LEU A 125 -9.91 -15.99 -12.69
N LEU A 126 -9.68 -15.29 -13.80
CA LEU A 126 -10.37 -14.05 -14.15
C LEU A 126 -11.90 -14.20 -14.26
N ASP A 127 -12.38 -15.35 -14.69
CA ASP A 127 -13.81 -15.59 -14.88
C ASP A 127 -14.51 -16.15 -13.62
N LEU A 128 -13.74 -16.41 -12.55
CA LEU A 128 -14.27 -16.83 -11.25
C LEU A 128 -14.79 -15.65 -10.45
N ALA A 129 -15.91 -15.84 -9.75
CA ALA A 129 -16.36 -14.85 -8.77
C ALA A 129 -15.37 -14.77 -7.61
N VAL A 130 -15.10 -13.55 -7.12
CA VAL A 130 -14.12 -13.28 -6.03
C VAL A 130 -14.37 -14.14 -4.79
N ARG A 131 -15.64 -14.43 -4.46
CA ARG A 131 -16.00 -15.31 -3.32
C ARG A 131 -15.47 -16.75 -3.46
N HIS A 132 -15.18 -17.20 -4.68
CA HIS A 132 -14.67 -18.55 -4.94
C HIS A 132 -13.13 -18.63 -4.95
N LEU A 133 -12.46 -17.48 -4.84
CA LEU A 133 -11.00 -17.42 -4.73
C LEU A 133 -10.54 -17.81 -3.30
N SER A 134 -9.40 -18.49 -3.21
CA SER A 134 -8.72 -18.70 -1.93
C SER A 134 -8.23 -17.37 -1.34
N ALA A 135 -7.84 -17.35 -0.06
CA ALA A 135 -7.29 -16.16 0.58
C ALA A 135 -6.05 -15.62 -0.15
N GLY A 136 -5.11 -16.50 -0.54
CA GLY A 136 -3.92 -16.11 -1.31
C GLY A 136 -4.26 -15.59 -2.72
N GLN A 137 -5.27 -16.19 -3.39
CA GLN A 137 -5.74 -15.71 -4.69
C GLN A 137 -6.41 -14.33 -4.58
N ARG A 138 -7.23 -14.10 -3.55
CA ARG A 138 -7.80 -12.77 -3.29
C ARG A 138 -6.72 -11.75 -3.00
N ARG A 139 -5.71 -12.10 -2.18
CA ARG A 139 -4.60 -11.19 -1.89
C ARG A 139 -3.84 -10.82 -3.16
N ARG A 140 -3.52 -11.79 -4.03
CA ARG A 140 -2.89 -11.51 -5.33
C ARG A 140 -3.75 -10.60 -6.20
N LEU A 141 -5.07 -10.80 -6.24
CA LEU A 141 -6.00 -9.93 -6.96
C LEU A 141 -5.98 -8.50 -6.40
N ALA A 142 -5.93 -8.34 -5.07
CA ALA A 142 -5.81 -7.03 -4.45
C ALA A 142 -4.45 -6.36 -4.74
N LEU A 143 -3.36 -7.13 -4.78
CA LEU A 143 -2.03 -6.65 -5.16
C LEU A 143 -1.94 -6.25 -6.64
N ALA A 144 -2.75 -6.88 -7.52
CA ALA A 144 -2.74 -6.61 -8.95
C ALA A 144 -3.02 -5.14 -9.29
N ARG A 145 -3.79 -4.42 -8.46
CA ARG A 145 -4.06 -2.99 -8.68
C ARG A 145 -2.80 -2.11 -8.61
N LEU A 146 -1.80 -2.52 -7.83
CA LEU A 146 -0.53 -1.78 -7.73
C LEU A 146 0.24 -1.78 -9.05
N VAL A 147 0.08 -2.86 -9.83
CA VAL A 147 0.69 -3.04 -11.15
C VAL A 147 -0.20 -2.45 -12.25
N ALA A 148 -1.52 -2.65 -12.14
CA ALA A 148 -2.50 -2.22 -13.14
C ALA A 148 -2.56 -0.69 -13.31
N ALA A 149 -2.30 0.06 -12.25
CA ALA A 149 -2.26 1.52 -12.25
C ALA A 149 -1.07 2.00 -11.39
N PRO A 150 0.13 2.12 -11.96
CA PRO A 150 1.32 2.49 -11.19
C PRO A 150 1.17 3.84 -10.48
N ARG A 151 1.54 3.89 -9.19
CA ARG A 151 1.56 5.10 -8.36
C ARG A 151 2.85 5.14 -7.56
N ALA A 152 3.32 6.34 -7.22
CA ALA A 152 4.63 6.53 -6.62
C ALA A 152 4.76 5.93 -5.21
N LEU A 153 3.73 6.05 -4.36
CA LEU A 153 3.78 5.59 -2.96
C LEU A 153 2.84 4.41 -2.74
N TRP A 154 3.41 3.30 -2.27
CA TRP A 154 2.66 2.14 -1.79
C TRP A 154 2.58 2.14 -0.27
N LEU A 155 1.38 2.23 0.27
CA LEU A 155 1.04 2.03 1.68
C LEU A 155 0.46 0.64 1.84
N LEU A 156 1.17 -0.25 2.52
CA LEU A 156 0.86 -1.68 2.56
C LEU A 156 0.62 -2.15 4.00
N ASP A 157 -0.56 -2.69 4.27
CA ASP A 157 -0.91 -3.24 5.59
C ASP A 157 -0.93 -4.77 5.51
N GLU A 158 0.06 -5.42 6.13
CA GLU A 158 0.28 -6.88 6.13
C GLU A 158 0.22 -7.49 4.70
N PRO A 159 1.01 -7.00 3.73
CA PRO A 159 0.83 -7.38 2.34
C PRO A 159 1.06 -8.86 2.04
N LEU A 160 1.86 -9.55 2.88
CA LEU A 160 2.36 -10.89 2.62
C LEU A 160 1.59 -12.00 3.37
N ALA A 161 0.75 -11.64 4.36
CA ALA A 161 0.19 -12.60 5.30
C ALA A 161 -0.43 -13.88 4.67
N PRO A 162 -1.30 -13.80 3.65
CA PRO A 162 -1.91 -15.00 3.05
C PRO A 162 -1.12 -15.58 1.87
N LEU A 163 0.09 -15.09 1.57
CA LEU A 163 0.88 -15.55 0.43
C LEU A 163 1.81 -16.70 0.82
N ASP A 164 1.91 -17.72 -0.03
CA ASP A 164 2.95 -18.73 0.05
C ASP A 164 4.34 -18.19 -0.34
N ALA A 165 5.39 -18.98 -0.12
CA ALA A 165 6.77 -18.54 -0.35
C ALA A 165 7.04 -18.10 -1.80
N ALA A 166 6.48 -18.80 -2.79
CA ALA A 166 6.67 -18.46 -4.20
C ALA A 166 6.05 -17.11 -4.55
N HIS A 167 4.82 -16.85 -4.09
CA HIS A 167 4.14 -15.58 -4.34
C HIS A 167 4.72 -14.43 -3.50
N ARG A 168 5.26 -14.72 -2.30
CA ARG A 168 6.04 -13.71 -1.53
C ARG A 168 7.30 -13.30 -2.28
N ALA A 169 8.05 -14.25 -2.85
CA ALA A 169 9.23 -13.95 -3.66
C ALA A 169 8.86 -13.13 -4.90
N GLN A 170 7.82 -13.53 -5.64
CA GLN A 170 7.32 -12.80 -6.80
C GLN A 170 6.93 -11.36 -6.46
N PHE A 171 6.22 -11.16 -5.36
CA PHE A 171 5.88 -9.80 -4.91
C PHE A 171 7.12 -9.01 -4.49
N GLY A 172 8.14 -9.66 -3.95
CA GLY A 172 9.44 -9.05 -3.68
C GLY A 172 10.10 -8.49 -4.94
N GLU A 173 10.03 -9.20 -6.08
CA GLU A 173 10.53 -8.66 -7.37
C GLU A 173 9.74 -7.42 -7.81
N LEU A 174 8.42 -7.41 -7.65
CA LEU A 174 7.60 -6.23 -7.95
C LEU A 174 7.95 -5.04 -7.07
N MET A 175 8.19 -5.28 -5.77
CA MET A 175 8.65 -4.23 -4.85
C MET A 175 10.01 -3.69 -5.28
N ARG A 176 10.98 -4.54 -5.64
CA ARG A 176 12.30 -4.12 -6.13
C ARG A 176 12.18 -3.28 -7.41
N ALA A 177 11.39 -3.73 -8.37
CA ALA A 177 11.16 -2.99 -9.61
C ALA A 177 10.51 -1.61 -9.34
N HIS A 178 9.55 -1.55 -8.43
CA HIS A 178 8.91 -0.30 -8.02
C HIS A 178 9.92 0.69 -7.41
N LEU A 179 10.77 0.23 -6.48
CA LEU A 179 11.81 1.06 -5.85
C LEU A 179 12.85 1.51 -6.87
N ALA A 180 13.30 0.62 -7.76
CA ALA A 180 14.26 0.94 -8.82
C ALA A 180 13.72 2.02 -9.79
N ALA A 181 12.40 2.08 -9.99
CA ALA A 181 11.74 3.14 -10.76
C ALA A 181 11.55 4.45 -9.96
N GLY A 182 12.07 4.53 -8.73
CA GLY A 182 11.94 5.70 -7.84
C GLY A 182 10.63 5.73 -7.06
N GLY A 183 9.95 4.60 -6.93
CA GLY A 183 8.79 4.46 -6.06
C GLY A 183 9.18 4.44 -4.58
N LEU A 184 8.18 4.56 -3.71
CA LEU A 184 8.32 4.55 -2.25
C LEU A 184 7.41 3.46 -1.67
N ILE A 185 7.89 2.75 -0.65
CA ILE A 185 7.10 1.72 0.05
C ILE A 185 7.11 1.99 1.55
N LEU A 186 5.91 2.13 2.14
CA LEU A 186 5.72 2.13 3.58
C LEU A 186 4.80 0.95 3.94
N ALA A 187 5.32 -0.04 4.64
CA ALA A 187 4.57 -1.25 4.95
C ALA A 187 4.49 -1.49 6.46
N ALA A 188 3.29 -1.69 6.97
CA ALA A 188 3.06 -2.23 8.30
C ALA A 188 3.20 -3.75 8.23
N VAL A 189 4.12 -4.33 9.00
CA VAL A 189 4.46 -5.75 8.90
C VAL A 189 4.74 -6.37 10.26
N HIS A 190 4.50 -7.67 10.37
CA HIS A 190 5.01 -8.52 11.44
C HIS A 190 6.24 -9.30 10.98
N ASP A 191 6.18 -9.90 9.79
CA ASP A 191 7.30 -10.60 9.18
C ASP A 191 8.14 -9.64 8.32
N PRO A 192 9.46 -9.85 8.18
CA PRO A 192 10.31 -9.05 7.31
C PRO A 192 9.81 -9.04 5.85
N LEU A 193 9.98 -7.90 5.20
CA LEU A 193 9.73 -7.80 3.75
C LEU A 193 10.78 -8.62 2.97
N PRO A 194 10.43 -9.18 1.79
CA PRO A 194 11.37 -9.92 0.93
C PRO A 194 12.33 -9.00 0.15
N ILE A 195 12.56 -7.81 0.66
CA ILE A 195 13.45 -6.77 0.13
C ILE A 195 14.14 -6.06 1.30
N PRO A 196 15.28 -5.41 1.08
CA PRO A 196 15.85 -4.50 2.08
C PRO A 196 14.86 -3.38 2.42
N ALA A 197 14.63 -3.18 3.71
CA ALA A 197 13.76 -2.12 4.21
C ALA A 197 14.29 -1.60 5.55
N ARG A 198 14.22 -0.30 5.76
CA ARG A 198 14.56 0.32 7.04
C ARG A 198 13.42 0.08 8.02
N ALA A 199 13.72 -0.54 9.15
CA ALA A 199 12.74 -0.76 10.21
C ALA A 199 12.52 0.51 11.04
N VAL A 200 11.24 0.83 11.30
CA VAL A 200 10.83 1.93 12.17
C VAL A 200 9.79 1.40 13.15
N ALA A 201 10.09 1.47 14.43
CA ALA A 201 9.18 1.01 15.47
C ALA A 201 8.13 2.08 15.76
N LEU A 202 6.87 1.65 15.89
CA LEU A 202 5.77 2.47 16.37
C LEU A 202 5.33 1.96 17.75
N GLY A 203 5.24 2.86 18.74
CA GLY A 203 4.78 2.48 20.07
C GLY A 203 5.92 1.98 20.97
N GLY A 204 7.06 2.70 21.00
CA GLY A 204 8.07 2.62 22.05
C GLY A 204 7.77 3.65 23.12
#